data_75538ac16949d4753148080d27022afa
#
_entry.id   75538ac16949d4753148080d27022afa
#
_cell.length_a   1.000
_cell.length_b   1.000
_cell.length_c   1.000
_cell.angle_alpha   90.00
_cell.angle_beta   90.00
_cell.angle_gamma   90.00
#
_symmetry.space_group_name_H-M   'P 1'
#
loop_
_entity.id
_entity.type
_entity.pdbx_description
1 polymer ?
#
loop_
_entity_poly.entity_id
_entity_poly.type
_entity_poly.pdbx_seq_one_letter_code
_entity_poly.pdbx_strand_id
1 'polypeptide(L)'
;MFLLRLIIIISVYVSTGAYTLYTSNPVKSKWLVEKSSTISIAGSTNVNRFCCQVNEYTGPDTITLNPAGVSFLGTLSVNIEDFNCNNRIMTGEFKKTLKYHEYPRLKIQFISLERMPSFGAASESVKGYVEVELAGICRKFEVTYSACRKNEENVELVGYRVFGFSDFGLVPPHKMGGLIRVNDKLDVQFRLQLHQINQ
;
A
#
# COMPACT_ATOMS: atom_id res chain seq x y z
N MET A 1 44.71 -76.49 -26.06
CA MET A 1 45.16 -75.13 -25.70
C MET A 1 44.02 -74.17 -26.01
N PHE A 2 43.08 -73.99 -25.05
CA PHE A 2 41.90 -73.14 -25.22
C PHE A 2 42.00 -71.92 -24.31
N LEU A 3 42.10 -70.75 -24.92
CA LEU A 3 42.10 -69.47 -24.24
C LEU A 3 40.66 -69.08 -23.94
N LEU A 4 40.27 -69.16 -22.69
CA LEU A 4 38.99 -68.72 -22.18
C LEU A 4 39.04 -67.19 -22.02
N ARG A 5 38.37 -66.47 -22.92
CA ARG A 5 38.16 -65.01 -22.79
C ARG A 5 37.01 -64.76 -21.81
N LEU A 6 37.33 -64.27 -20.62
CA LEU A 6 36.37 -63.80 -19.67
C LEU A 6 35.90 -62.36 -20.05
N ILE A 7 34.67 -62.21 -20.53
CA ILE A 7 34.08 -60.92 -20.81
C ILE A 7 33.42 -60.46 -19.50
N ILE A 8 34.01 -59.49 -18.87
CA ILE A 8 33.41 -58.79 -17.71
C ILE A 8 32.42 -57.74 -18.25
N ILE A 9 31.13 -57.98 -18.14
CA ILE A 9 30.09 -56.99 -18.44
C ILE A 9 29.93 -56.11 -17.20
N ILE A 10 30.49 -54.91 -17.26
CA ILE A 10 30.26 -53.86 -16.23
C ILE A 10 28.89 -53.20 -16.59
N SER A 11 27.85 -53.58 -15.88
CA SER A 11 26.56 -52.91 -15.94
C SER A 11 26.64 -51.61 -15.14
N VAL A 12 26.75 -50.50 -15.86
CA VAL A 12 26.62 -49.14 -15.25
C VAL A 12 25.16 -48.90 -14.95
N TYR A 13 24.75 -49.00 -13.71
CA TYR A 13 23.44 -48.55 -13.24
C TYR A 13 23.48 -47.01 -13.23
N VAL A 14 22.93 -46.39 -14.26
CA VAL A 14 22.61 -44.96 -14.26
C VAL A 14 21.35 -44.79 -13.40
N SER A 15 21.55 -44.46 -12.16
CA SER A 15 20.44 -44.05 -11.29
C SER A 15 19.97 -42.64 -11.73
N THR A 16 18.95 -42.60 -12.57
CA THR A 16 18.22 -41.36 -12.87
C THR A 16 17.48 -40.92 -11.60
N GLY A 17 18.14 -40.15 -10.78
CA GLY A 17 17.48 -39.44 -9.67
C GLY A 17 16.48 -38.47 -10.27
N ALA A 18 15.20 -38.80 -10.16
CA ALA A 18 14.13 -37.86 -10.47
C ALA A 18 14.19 -36.72 -9.47
N TYR A 19 14.84 -35.62 -9.85
CA TYR A 19 14.76 -34.38 -9.11
C TYR A 19 13.34 -33.83 -9.28
N THR A 20 12.46 -34.11 -8.35
CA THR A 20 11.18 -33.41 -8.25
C THR A 20 11.49 -31.95 -7.92
N LEU A 21 11.41 -31.11 -8.95
CA LEU A 21 11.41 -29.66 -8.75
C LEU A 21 10.13 -29.34 -7.96
N TYR A 22 10.28 -29.14 -6.67
CA TYR A 22 9.25 -28.55 -5.84
C TYR A 22 9.05 -27.10 -6.35
N THR A 23 8.19 -26.92 -7.32
CA THR A 23 7.64 -25.62 -7.65
C THR A 23 6.69 -25.24 -6.51
N SER A 24 7.18 -24.56 -5.49
CA SER A 24 6.31 -23.94 -4.50
C SER A 24 5.47 -22.90 -5.27
N ASN A 25 4.22 -23.24 -5.54
CA ASN A 25 3.28 -22.25 -6.05
C ASN A 25 3.25 -21.11 -5.04
N PRO A 26 3.50 -19.87 -5.45
CA PRO A 26 3.47 -18.74 -4.54
C PRO A 26 2.06 -18.64 -3.95
N VAL A 27 1.97 -18.88 -2.64
CA VAL A 27 0.71 -18.89 -1.92
C VAL A 27 0.22 -17.45 -1.77
N LYS A 28 -1.05 -17.22 -2.09
CA LYS A 28 -1.71 -15.94 -1.81
C LYS A 28 -1.73 -15.74 -0.29
N SER A 29 -1.29 -14.58 0.15
CA SER A 29 -1.35 -14.20 1.55
C SER A 29 -2.41 -13.11 1.76
N LYS A 30 -3.15 -13.23 2.85
CA LYS A 30 -4.16 -12.26 3.27
C LYS A 30 -3.70 -11.56 4.52
N TRP A 31 -3.86 -10.25 4.54
CA TRP A 31 -3.35 -9.37 5.57
C TRP A 31 -4.47 -8.49 6.11
N LEU A 32 -4.67 -8.49 7.42
CA LEU A 32 -5.56 -7.58 8.11
C LEU A 32 -4.86 -6.25 8.31
N VAL A 33 -5.56 -5.16 8.03
CA VAL A 33 -5.10 -3.80 8.35
C VAL A 33 -5.38 -3.51 9.81
N GLU A 34 -4.33 -3.30 10.60
CA GLU A 34 -4.45 -3.07 12.02
C GLU A 34 -4.85 -1.62 12.35
N LYS A 35 -5.45 -1.45 13.54
CA LYS A 35 -5.87 -0.14 14.06
C LYS A 35 -4.72 0.87 14.19
N SER A 36 -3.50 0.40 14.44
CA SER A 36 -2.29 1.21 14.50
C SER A 36 -1.84 1.82 13.17
N SER A 37 -2.58 1.53 12.09
CA SER A 37 -2.36 2.15 10.78
C SER A 37 -2.75 3.63 10.80
N THR A 38 -1.98 4.45 10.07
CA THR A 38 -2.15 5.90 10.05
C THR A 38 -2.17 6.44 8.63
N ILE A 39 -2.87 7.56 8.43
CA ILE A 39 -2.85 8.32 7.19
C ILE A 39 -2.53 9.75 7.53
N SER A 40 -1.52 10.31 6.89
CA SER A 40 -1.05 11.68 7.08
C SER A 40 -1.12 12.45 5.78
N ILE A 41 -1.69 13.65 5.83
CA ILE A 41 -1.83 14.57 4.71
C ILE A 41 -1.18 15.89 5.12
N ALA A 42 -0.01 16.18 4.58
CA ALA A 42 0.69 17.42 4.81
C ALA A 42 0.48 18.38 3.64
N GLY A 43 0.21 19.62 3.97
CA GLY A 43 0.02 20.68 3.01
C GLY A 43 0.67 21.99 3.47
N SER A 44 0.63 22.99 2.61
CA SER A 44 1.17 24.30 2.92
C SER A 44 0.23 25.40 2.42
N THR A 45 0.38 26.55 3.08
CA THR A 45 -0.19 27.80 2.64
C THR A 45 0.95 28.72 2.21
N ASN A 46 0.61 29.89 1.71
CA ASN A 46 1.61 30.94 1.46
C ASN A 46 2.31 31.48 2.74
N VAL A 47 1.86 31.09 3.94
CA VAL A 47 2.42 31.61 5.22
C VAL A 47 2.90 30.51 6.16
N ASN A 48 2.34 29.28 6.12
CA ASN A 48 2.68 28.18 7.02
C ASN A 48 2.44 26.80 6.40
N ARG A 49 2.80 25.76 7.16
CA ARG A 49 2.49 24.35 6.84
C ARG A 49 1.46 23.80 7.82
N PHE A 50 0.74 22.76 7.40
CA PHE A 50 -0.20 22.05 8.23
C PHE A 50 -0.12 20.53 7.96
N CYS A 51 -0.60 19.76 8.90
CA CYS A 51 -0.73 18.32 8.76
C CYS A 51 -2.07 17.89 9.35
N CYS A 52 -2.81 17.11 8.58
CA CYS A 52 -4.04 16.46 9.01
C CYS A 52 -3.84 14.96 8.96
N GLN A 53 -4.25 14.23 9.98
CA GLN A 53 -3.98 12.80 10.05
C GLN A 53 -5.11 12.02 10.72
N VAL A 54 -5.24 10.77 10.30
CA VAL A 54 -5.98 9.71 10.99
C VAL A 54 -4.94 8.90 11.74
N ASN A 55 -5.00 8.90 13.07
CA ASN A 55 -4.03 8.23 13.92
C ASN A 55 -4.43 6.79 14.27
N GLU A 56 -5.67 6.44 14.07
CA GLU A 56 -6.22 5.13 14.36
C GLU A 56 -7.17 4.70 13.24
N TYR A 57 -6.83 3.61 12.57
CA TYR A 57 -7.67 3.05 11.52
C TYR A 57 -8.79 2.21 12.11
N THR A 58 -10.04 2.48 11.74
CA THR A 58 -11.21 1.82 12.32
C THR A 58 -11.86 0.78 11.40
N GLY A 59 -11.35 0.60 10.18
CA GLY A 59 -11.90 -0.36 9.21
C GLY A 59 -11.48 -1.81 9.48
N PRO A 60 -12.33 -2.79 9.15
CA PRO A 60 -11.99 -4.22 9.18
C PRO A 60 -11.34 -4.70 7.88
N ASP A 61 -10.65 -3.83 7.16
CA ASP A 61 -10.23 -4.08 5.80
C ASP A 61 -9.05 -5.05 5.73
N THR A 62 -9.01 -5.80 4.64
CA THR A 62 -7.95 -6.76 4.37
C THR A 62 -7.32 -6.52 3.01
N ILE A 63 -6.04 -6.84 2.90
CA ILE A 63 -5.26 -6.76 1.68
C ILE A 63 -4.80 -8.16 1.30
N THR A 64 -4.95 -8.52 0.04
CA THR A 64 -4.47 -9.79 -0.52
C THR A 64 -3.25 -9.53 -1.39
N LEU A 65 -2.16 -10.20 -1.08
CA LEU A 65 -0.94 -10.17 -1.86
C LEU A 65 -0.81 -11.49 -2.62
N ASN A 66 -0.68 -11.40 -3.94
CA ASN A 66 -0.45 -12.55 -4.81
C ASN A 66 0.91 -12.42 -5.51
N PRO A 67 1.93 -13.15 -5.04
CA PRO A 67 3.27 -13.06 -5.63
C PRO A 67 3.34 -13.54 -7.09
N ALA A 68 2.51 -14.51 -7.48
CA ALA A 68 2.51 -15.05 -8.85
C ALA A 68 2.10 -14.03 -9.92
N GLY A 69 1.18 -13.11 -9.58
CA GLY A 69 0.69 -12.08 -10.49
C GLY A 69 1.08 -10.66 -10.08
N VAL A 70 1.92 -10.51 -9.06
CA VAL A 70 2.28 -9.19 -8.48
C VAL A 70 1.03 -8.33 -8.23
N SER A 71 -0.08 -8.98 -7.90
CA SER A 71 -1.32 -8.28 -7.60
C SER A 71 -1.40 -7.97 -6.10
N PHE A 72 -1.82 -6.75 -5.82
CA PHE A 72 -1.98 -6.21 -4.48
C PHE A 72 -3.41 -5.67 -4.37
N LEU A 73 -4.31 -6.46 -3.83
CA LEU A 73 -5.75 -6.23 -3.90
C LEU A 73 -6.32 -6.00 -2.51
N GLY A 74 -7.09 -4.94 -2.39
CA GLY A 74 -7.81 -4.59 -1.18
C GLY A 74 -8.36 -3.18 -1.28
N THR A 75 -9.31 -2.84 -0.44
CA THR A 75 -9.87 -1.50 -0.37
C THR A 75 -9.81 -1.02 1.07
N LEU A 76 -9.23 0.15 1.29
CA LEU A 76 -9.32 0.87 2.56
C LEU A 76 -10.47 1.86 2.48
N SER A 77 -11.29 1.90 3.51
CA SER A 77 -12.39 2.84 3.65
C SER A 77 -12.19 3.71 4.88
N VAL A 78 -11.77 4.94 4.69
CA VAL A 78 -11.42 5.89 5.75
C VAL A 78 -12.54 6.90 5.92
N ASN A 79 -13.04 7.10 7.15
CA ASN A 79 -13.98 8.16 7.42
C ASN A 79 -13.25 9.50 7.38
N ILE A 80 -13.75 10.44 6.59
CA ILE A 80 -13.19 11.80 6.54
C ILE A 80 -13.32 12.51 7.89
N GLU A 81 -14.29 12.12 8.68
CA GLU A 81 -14.51 12.63 10.04
C GLU A 81 -13.36 12.30 11.01
N ASP A 82 -12.61 11.21 10.77
CA ASP A 82 -11.51 10.78 11.63
C ASP A 82 -10.24 11.65 11.45
N PHE A 83 -10.16 12.49 10.41
CA PHE A 83 -9.03 13.40 10.22
C PHE A 83 -9.01 14.51 11.28
N ASN A 84 -7.82 14.72 11.84
CA ASN A 84 -7.51 15.78 12.80
C ASN A 84 -6.26 16.54 12.37
N CYS A 85 -6.35 17.87 12.29
CA CYS A 85 -5.25 18.76 11.91
C CYS A 85 -4.61 19.46 13.12
N ASN A 86 -4.83 18.96 14.34
CA ASN A 86 -4.37 19.56 15.62
C ASN A 86 -4.85 21.01 15.84
N ASN A 87 -5.83 21.46 15.06
CA ASN A 87 -6.46 22.76 15.17
C ASN A 87 -7.92 22.62 14.73
N ARG A 88 -8.87 22.99 15.60
CA ARG A 88 -10.31 22.79 15.37
C ARG A 88 -10.81 23.51 14.13
N ILE A 89 -10.37 24.74 13.90
CA ILE A 89 -10.80 25.53 12.72
C ILE A 89 -10.26 24.88 11.44
N MET A 90 -8.96 24.54 11.44
CA MET A 90 -8.32 23.89 10.30
C MET A 90 -8.94 22.51 9.99
N THR A 91 -9.22 21.71 11.02
CA THR A 91 -9.91 20.43 10.90
C THR A 91 -11.27 20.58 10.24
N GLY A 92 -12.07 21.54 10.69
CA GLY A 92 -13.39 21.82 10.11
C GLY A 92 -13.30 22.25 8.63
N GLU A 93 -12.37 23.14 8.31
CA GLU A 93 -12.17 23.61 6.92
C GLU A 93 -11.64 22.48 6.02
N PHE A 94 -10.72 21.66 6.52
CA PHE A 94 -10.22 20.51 5.78
C PHE A 94 -11.36 19.52 5.43
N LYS A 95 -12.15 19.11 6.42
CA LYS A 95 -13.31 18.23 6.22
C LYS A 95 -14.33 18.82 5.26
N LYS A 96 -14.63 20.12 5.39
CA LYS A 96 -15.54 20.84 4.48
C LYS A 96 -15.01 20.86 3.07
N THR A 97 -13.71 21.10 2.88
CA THR A 97 -13.06 21.10 1.55
C THR A 97 -13.18 19.73 0.89
N LEU A 98 -13.07 18.64 1.65
CA LEU A 98 -13.26 17.26 1.18
C LEU A 98 -14.73 16.89 0.99
N LYS A 99 -15.69 17.83 1.19
CA LYS A 99 -17.15 17.61 1.06
C LYS A 99 -17.67 16.46 1.92
N TYR A 100 -17.21 16.33 3.16
CA TYR A 100 -17.46 15.17 4.01
C TYR A 100 -18.94 14.90 4.31
N HIS A 101 -19.81 15.91 4.25
CA HIS A 101 -21.26 15.73 4.42
C HIS A 101 -21.91 14.97 3.27
N GLU A 102 -21.42 15.17 2.03
CA GLU A 102 -21.93 14.52 0.84
C GLU A 102 -21.21 13.19 0.59
N TYR A 103 -19.91 13.18 0.84
CA TYR A 103 -18.99 12.06 0.59
C TYR A 103 -18.20 11.78 1.86
N PRO A 104 -18.76 11.04 2.84
CA PRO A 104 -18.15 10.89 4.17
C PRO A 104 -16.91 9.99 4.18
N ARG A 105 -16.59 9.33 3.08
CA ARG A 105 -15.51 8.35 3.01
C ARG A 105 -14.53 8.64 1.89
N LEU A 106 -13.24 8.50 2.23
CA LEU A 106 -12.15 8.33 1.29
C LEU A 106 -11.96 6.82 1.08
N LYS A 107 -11.98 6.36 -0.18
CA LYS A 107 -11.68 4.97 -0.51
C LYS A 107 -10.38 4.88 -1.28
N ILE A 108 -9.54 3.93 -0.91
CA ILE A 108 -8.27 3.64 -1.57
C ILE A 108 -8.29 2.16 -1.97
N GLN A 109 -8.46 1.89 -3.25
CA GLN A 109 -8.44 0.54 -3.79
C GLN A 109 -7.04 0.24 -4.33
N PHE A 110 -6.39 -0.75 -3.77
CA PHE A 110 -5.11 -1.25 -4.26
C PHE A 110 -5.34 -2.11 -5.51
N ILE A 111 -4.50 -1.95 -6.53
CA ILE A 111 -4.65 -2.62 -7.82
C ILE A 111 -3.47 -3.57 -8.08
N SER A 112 -2.24 -3.03 -8.04
CA SER A 112 -1.04 -3.80 -8.38
C SER A 112 0.21 -3.15 -7.82
N LEU A 113 1.27 -3.96 -7.73
CA LEU A 113 2.64 -3.49 -7.56
C LEU A 113 3.41 -3.78 -8.85
N GLU A 114 4.45 -3.02 -9.14
CA GLU A 114 5.36 -3.27 -10.26
C GLU A 114 6.17 -4.58 -10.04
N ARG A 115 6.53 -4.83 -8.80
CA ARG A 115 7.19 -6.05 -8.33
C ARG A 115 6.91 -6.28 -6.85
N MET A 116 7.21 -7.47 -6.37
CA MET A 116 7.12 -7.75 -4.93
C MET A 116 8.14 -6.90 -4.16
N PRO A 117 7.73 -6.21 -3.09
CA PRO A 117 8.68 -5.51 -2.24
C PRO A 117 9.59 -6.51 -1.52
N SER A 118 10.86 -6.17 -1.42
CA SER A 118 11.76 -6.89 -0.53
C SER A 118 11.51 -6.47 0.91
N PHE A 119 11.32 -7.44 1.79
CA PHE A 119 11.07 -7.19 3.22
C PHE A 119 12.39 -7.11 4.04
N GLY A 120 13.49 -6.77 3.40
CA GLY A 120 14.80 -6.64 4.05
C GLY A 120 14.98 -5.35 4.85
N ALA A 121 16.12 -5.23 5.54
CA ALA A 121 16.46 -4.05 6.34
C ALA A 121 16.66 -2.76 5.51
N ALA A 122 17.00 -2.89 4.24
CA ALA A 122 17.05 -1.76 3.30
C ALA A 122 15.66 -1.59 2.69
N SER A 123 14.99 -0.49 3.01
CA SER A 123 13.66 -0.14 2.48
C SER A 123 13.78 0.18 0.99
N GLU A 124 13.59 -0.84 0.15
CA GLU A 124 13.54 -0.67 -1.29
C GLU A 124 12.19 -0.11 -1.72
N SER A 125 12.20 0.95 -2.54
CA SER A 125 10.97 1.52 -3.06
C SER A 125 10.44 0.74 -4.26
N VAL A 126 9.14 0.47 -4.26
CA VAL A 126 8.41 -0.21 -5.33
C VAL A 126 7.24 0.67 -5.76
N LYS A 127 7.03 0.78 -7.05
CA LYS A 127 5.87 1.48 -7.58
C LYS A 127 4.66 0.54 -7.64
N GLY A 128 3.48 1.13 -7.51
CA GLY A 128 2.22 0.42 -7.66
C GLY A 128 1.09 1.37 -8.01
N TYR A 129 -0.08 0.80 -8.27
CA TYR A 129 -1.25 1.57 -8.66
C TYR A 129 -2.36 1.42 -7.63
N VAL A 130 -3.00 2.54 -7.37
CA VAL A 130 -4.23 2.63 -6.57
C VAL A 130 -5.29 3.37 -7.35
N GLU A 131 -6.53 3.07 -7.05
CA GLU A 131 -7.67 3.90 -7.39
C GLU A 131 -8.15 4.60 -6.13
N VAL A 132 -8.29 5.92 -6.19
CA VAL A 132 -8.71 6.75 -5.06
C VAL A 132 -10.03 7.41 -5.41
N GLU A 133 -11.04 7.15 -4.57
CA GLU A 133 -12.35 7.81 -4.62
C GLU A 133 -12.43 8.85 -3.50
N LEU A 134 -12.55 10.11 -3.88
CA LEU A 134 -12.69 11.25 -2.97
C LEU A 134 -13.64 12.28 -3.56
N ALA A 135 -14.55 12.81 -2.74
CA ALA A 135 -15.52 13.82 -3.12
C ALA A 135 -16.34 13.46 -4.39
N GLY A 136 -16.64 12.16 -4.56
CA GLY A 136 -17.39 11.64 -5.70
C GLY A 136 -16.57 11.46 -6.99
N ILE A 137 -15.28 11.72 -6.95
CA ILE A 137 -14.36 11.52 -8.08
C ILE A 137 -13.45 10.34 -7.81
N CYS A 138 -13.40 9.40 -8.76
CA CYS A 138 -12.56 8.22 -8.73
C CYS A 138 -11.45 8.34 -9.78
N ARG A 139 -10.18 8.18 -9.36
CA ARG A 139 -9.02 8.26 -10.26
C ARG A 139 -7.93 7.25 -9.89
N LYS A 140 -7.25 6.76 -10.92
CA LYS A 140 -6.09 5.89 -10.78
C LYS A 140 -4.81 6.70 -10.66
N PHE A 141 -3.95 6.28 -9.73
CA PHE A 141 -2.67 6.93 -9.44
C PHE A 141 -1.56 5.91 -9.26
N GLU A 142 -0.34 6.31 -9.64
CA GLU A 142 0.88 5.62 -9.26
C GLU A 142 1.31 6.08 -7.86
N VAL A 143 1.65 5.14 -6.99
CA VAL A 143 2.11 5.38 -5.62
C VAL A 143 3.45 4.69 -5.43
N THR A 144 4.35 5.32 -4.70
CA THR A 144 5.61 4.72 -4.28
C THR A 144 5.43 4.06 -2.92
N TYR A 145 5.79 2.78 -2.84
CA TYR A 145 5.69 1.97 -1.63
C TYR A 145 7.05 1.59 -1.10
N SER A 146 7.15 1.48 0.21
CA SER A 146 8.22 0.77 0.89
C SER A 146 7.62 -0.19 1.91
N ALA A 147 8.23 -1.35 2.09
CA ALA A 147 7.76 -2.35 3.04
C ALA A 147 8.89 -2.78 3.97
N CYS A 148 8.56 -2.96 5.24
CA CYS A 148 9.49 -3.44 6.24
C CYS A 148 8.81 -4.57 7.05
N ARG A 149 9.46 -5.72 7.13
CA ARG A 149 9.00 -6.82 7.97
C ARG A 149 9.37 -6.53 9.42
N LYS A 150 8.39 -6.53 10.30
CA LYS A 150 8.58 -6.35 11.75
C LYS A 150 8.87 -7.69 12.44
N ASN A 151 8.16 -8.74 12.03
CA ASN A 151 8.34 -10.13 12.43
C ASN A 151 7.71 -11.06 11.38
N GLU A 152 7.56 -12.35 11.66
CA GLU A 152 7.03 -13.33 10.70
C GLU A 152 5.61 -13.02 10.24
N GLU A 153 4.78 -12.48 11.12
CA GLU A 153 3.34 -12.22 10.86
C GLU A 153 3.02 -10.75 10.60
N ASN A 154 3.95 -9.82 10.86
CA ASN A 154 3.67 -8.38 10.78
C ASN A 154 4.59 -7.67 9.79
N VAL A 155 3.97 -6.86 8.95
CA VAL A 155 4.62 -6.02 7.95
C VAL A 155 4.12 -4.58 8.08
N GLU A 156 5.04 -3.63 8.04
CA GLU A 156 4.70 -2.23 7.83
C GLU A 156 4.83 -1.91 6.34
N LEU A 157 3.74 -1.41 5.75
CA LEU A 157 3.71 -0.91 4.39
C LEU A 157 3.50 0.60 4.42
N VAL A 158 4.42 1.34 3.83
CA VAL A 158 4.32 2.80 3.70
C VAL A 158 4.13 3.15 2.24
N GLY A 159 3.05 3.88 1.94
CA GLY A 159 2.81 4.44 0.61
C GLY A 159 2.92 5.95 0.64
N TYR A 160 3.52 6.53 -0.39
CA TYR A 160 3.72 7.96 -0.53
C TYR A 160 3.34 8.44 -1.93
N ARG A 161 2.62 9.57 -1.99
CA ARG A 161 2.33 10.31 -3.21
C ARG A 161 1.97 11.77 -2.92
N VAL A 162 2.29 12.64 -3.87
CA VAL A 162 1.77 14.01 -3.92
C VAL A 162 0.47 14.03 -4.72
N PHE A 163 -0.63 14.49 -4.11
CA PHE A 163 -1.92 14.70 -4.76
C PHE A 163 -2.22 16.18 -4.89
N GLY A 164 -3.07 16.56 -5.83
CA GLY A 164 -3.67 17.88 -5.90
C GLY A 164 -5.13 17.87 -5.44
N PHE A 165 -5.61 18.92 -4.81
CA PHE A 165 -7.05 19.12 -4.65
C PHE A 165 -7.75 19.09 -6.01
N SER A 166 -7.09 19.67 -7.04
CA SER A 166 -7.54 19.68 -8.44
C SER A 166 -7.68 18.29 -9.06
N ASP A 167 -6.94 17.27 -8.56
CA ASP A 167 -7.11 15.89 -9.01
C ASP A 167 -8.53 15.37 -8.74
N PHE A 168 -9.19 15.91 -7.71
CA PHE A 168 -10.54 15.52 -7.28
C PHE A 168 -11.57 16.63 -7.52
N GLY A 169 -11.28 17.60 -8.38
CA GLY A 169 -12.18 18.72 -8.67
C GLY A 169 -12.49 19.58 -7.44
N LEU A 170 -11.61 19.54 -6.45
CA LEU A 170 -11.71 20.35 -5.24
C LEU A 170 -10.96 21.67 -5.41
N VAL A 171 -11.43 22.69 -4.74
CA VAL A 171 -10.79 24.02 -4.73
C VAL A 171 -10.08 24.19 -3.39
N PRO A 172 -8.75 24.45 -3.40
CA PRO A 172 -8.02 24.74 -2.18
C PRO A 172 -8.66 25.91 -1.40
N PRO A 173 -8.82 25.78 -0.07
CA PRO A 173 -9.46 26.83 0.71
C PRO A 173 -8.59 28.09 0.81
N HIS A 174 -9.26 29.23 0.94
CA HIS A 174 -8.62 30.52 1.19
C HIS A 174 -9.30 31.24 2.35
N LYS A 175 -8.57 32.08 3.04
CA LYS A 175 -9.02 32.83 4.23
C LYS A 175 -8.66 34.30 4.12
N MET A 176 -9.33 35.13 4.96
CA MET A 176 -9.07 36.56 5.07
C MET A 176 -9.12 37.28 3.70
N GLY A 177 -10.20 37.03 2.92
CA GLY A 177 -10.34 37.64 1.60
C GLY A 177 -9.30 37.21 0.57
N GLY A 178 -8.66 36.03 0.77
CA GLY A 178 -7.65 35.51 -0.15
C GLY A 178 -6.20 35.84 0.25
N LEU A 179 -5.99 36.46 1.40
CA LEU A 179 -4.63 36.74 1.92
C LEU A 179 -3.90 35.43 2.33
N ILE A 180 -4.63 34.47 2.88
CA ILE A 180 -4.11 33.14 3.18
C ILE A 180 -4.70 32.17 2.16
N ARG A 181 -3.83 31.48 1.41
CA ARG A 181 -4.22 30.51 0.35
C ARG A 181 -3.52 29.19 0.58
N VAL A 182 -4.28 28.12 0.56
CA VAL A 182 -3.73 26.76 0.60
C VAL A 182 -3.21 26.41 -0.80
N ASN A 183 -2.03 25.83 -0.87
CA ASN A 183 -1.46 25.32 -2.11
C ASN A 183 -2.25 24.07 -2.56
N ASP A 184 -2.34 23.88 -3.88
CA ASP A 184 -3.06 22.74 -4.46
C ASP A 184 -2.45 21.38 -4.05
N LYS A 185 -1.14 21.31 -3.91
CA LYS A 185 -0.40 20.05 -3.66
C LYS A 185 -0.39 19.66 -2.19
N LEU A 186 -0.66 18.38 -1.96
CA LEU A 186 -0.68 17.71 -0.66
C LEU A 186 0.24 16.49 -0.70
N ASP A 187 1.16 16.41 0.26
CA ASP A 187 1.99 15.25 0.51
C ASP A 187 1.19 14.23 1.33
N VAL A 188 0.86 13.11 0.74
CA VAL A 188 0.06 12.06 1.39
C VAL A 188 0.93 10.84 1.65
N GLN A 189 0.95 10.42 2.90
CA GLN A 189 1.57 9.19 3.34
C GLN A 189 0.55 8.35 4.09
N PHE A 190 0.41 7.10 3.71
CA PHE A 190 -0.26 6.10 4.54
C PHE A 190 0.76 5.09 5.03
N ARG A 191 0.63 4.72 6.29
CA ARG A 191 1.46 3.75 6.97
C ARG A 191 0.54 2.65 7.50
N LEU A 192 0.54 1.51 6.83
CA LEU A 192 -0.30 0.38 7.19
C LEU A 192 0.50 -0.62 8.01
N GLN A 193 -0.02 -0.95 9.17
CA GLN A 193 0.43 -2.10 9.95
C GLN A 193 -0.43 -3.28 9.51
N LEU A 194 0.22 -4.29 8.95
CA LEU A 194 -0.44 -5.44 8.34
C LEU A 194 -0.10 -6.70 9.14
N HIS A 195 -1.13 -7.41 9.58
CA HIS A 195 -1.00 -8.70 10.25
C HIS A 195 -1.46 -9.82 9.32
N GLN A 196 -0.60 -10.82 9.11
CA GLN A 196 -0.91 -11.96 8.26
C GLN A 196 -1.96 -12.85 8.93
N ILE A 197 -3.06 -13.10 8.22
CA ILE A 197 -4.09 -14.04 8.66
C ILE A 197 -3.95 -15.32 7.85
N ASN A 198 -3.69 -16.41 8.56
CA ASN A 198 -3.66 -17.76 7.97
C ASN A 198 -5.09 -18.12 7.52
N GLN A 199 -5.19 -18.64 6.31
CA GLN A 199 -6.44 -19.25 5.82
C GLN A 199 -6.59 -20.65 6.31
#